data_daf748f0916824ae2d8a4ad77e51a778
#
_entry.id   daf748f0916824ae2d8a4ad77e51a778
#
_cell.length_a   1.000
_cell.length_b   1.000
_cell.length_c   1.000
_cell.angle_alpha   90.00
_cell.angle_beta   90.00
_cell.angle_gamma   90.00
#
_symmetry.space_group_name_H-M   'P 1'
#
loop_
_entity.id
_entity.type
_entity.pdbx_description
1 polymer ?
#
loop_
_entity_poly.entity_id
_entity_poly.type
_entity_poly.pdbx_seq_one_letter_code
_entity_poly.pdbx_strand_id
1 'polypeptide(L)'
;MLMRRVQAAGAAGKMAAERSRSPIEGFPVPACMFAPEPSSPGGAAQATASARPRRAAFGSDCSEDGEVLNGEPELDLTSKLVMVSPTSEQYDSLLQQMWERMDEGCGETIYVIGQGSDGTEYGLSEADMEASYATVKSMAEQLEADVILLREHQEAGGKVRDYLVRKRVGDNDFLEVRVAVVGNVDAGKSTLLGVLTHGELDNGRGFARQKLFRHKHEIESGRTSSVGNDILGFDSEGNVVNKPDSHGGSLEWTKICEKSTKVITFIDLAGHEKYLKTTVFGMTGHLPDFCMLMVGSNAGIVGMTKEHLGLALALNVPVFVVVTKIDMCPANILQETLKLLQRLLKSPGCRKIPVLVQSKDDVIVTASNFSSERMCPIFQISNVTGENLELLKMFLNLLSPRTSYREEEPAEFQIDDTYSVPGVGTVVSGTTLRGLIKLNDTLLLGPDPLGNFLTIAVKSIHRKRMPVKEVRGGQTASFALKKVTMSDITLMRISDSEKERMLRESLQRPGPYAALLCRAMIPEYLIVSWRGNVSYYGGPNKAALPRNLMQRLSNYLQESFIKMSQEDFCSIPGHIDRILL
;
A
#
# COMPACT_ATOMS: atom_id res chain seq x y z
N MET A 1 1.49 -15.02 12.50
CA MET A 1 1.92 -14.98 11.10
C MET A 1 3.11 -14.03 11.06
N LEU A 2 4.33 -14.55 10.90
CA LEU A 2 5.54 -13.74 10.96
C LEU A 2 5.69 -12.97 9.65
N MET A 3 5.84 -11.65 9.73
CA MET A 3 6.25 -10.82 8.59
C MET A 3 7.68 -11.19 8.21
N ARG A 4 7.91 -11.61 6.97
CA ARG A 4 9.24 -11.92 6.43
C ARG A 4 9.72 -10.75 5.60
N ARG A 5 10.97 -10.35 5.80
CA ARG A 5 11.62 -9.26 5.06
C ARG A 5 12.72 -9.81 4.17
N VAL A 6 12.91 -9.21 3.02
CA VAL A 6 14.03 -9.48 2.10
C VAL A 6 14.89 -8.23 1.98
N GLN A 7 16.18 -8.35 2.24
CA GLN A 7 17.14 -7.24 2.13
C GLN A 7 18.25 -7.58 1.14
N ALA A 8 18.75 -6.58 0.43
CA ALA A 8 19.87 -6.76 -0.47
C ALA A 8 21.17 -6.99 0.30
N ALA A 9 21.96 -7.97 -0.15
CA ALA A 9 23.32 -8.19 0.32
C ALA A 9 24.25 -7.15 -0.31
N GLY A 10 24.13 -5.90 0.11
CA GLY A 10 25.08 -4.86 -0.29
C GLY A 10 26.43 -5.09 0.36
N ALA A 11 27.51 -4.83 -0.37
CA ALA A 11 28.91 -4.92 0.07
C ALA A 11 29.20 -3.89 1.19
N ALA A 12 28.71 -4.15 2.38
CA ALA A 12 29.04 -3.42 3.60
C ALA A 12 29.79 -4.37 4.55
N GLY A 13 31.04 -4.64 4.22
CA GLY A 13 31.99 -5.05 5.22
C GLY A 13 32.22 -3.89 6.19
N LYS A 14 32.08 -4.20 7.50
CA LYS A 14 32.42 -3.36 8.66
C LYS A 14 31.43 -2.22 8.96
N MET A 15 30.48 -2.52 9.83
CA MET A 15 30.11 -1.78 11.04
C MET A 15 28.78 -2.30 11.57
N ALA A 16 28.80 -3.23 12.51
CA ALA A 16 27.75 -3.41 13.51
C ALA A 16 28.25 -4.39 14.60
N ALA A 17 29.08 -3.89 15.45
CA ALA A 17 29.17 -4.40 16.81
C ALA A 17 28.67 -3.28 17.72
N GLU A 18 27.88 -3.68 18.73
CA GLU A 18 27.32 -2.87 19.82
C GLU A 18 26.03 -2.10 19.56
N ARG A 19 24.92 -2.75 19.98
CA ARG A 19 24.01 -2.19 20.99
C ARG A 19 22.98 -3.22 21.48
N SER A 20 23.21 -3.60 22.70
CA SER A 20 22.35 -3.95 23.85
C SER A 20 20.88 -4.32 23.66
N ARG A 21 20.58 -5.46 24.27
CA ARG A 21 19.32 -6.09 24.60
C ARG A 21 18.36 -5.20 25.39
N SER A 22 17.08 -5.21 25.02
CA SER A 22 15.99 -5.13 25.98
C SER A 22 14.79 -5.95 25.49
N PRO A 23 14.03 -6.61 26.38
CA PRO A 23 12.97 -7.55 26.01
C PRO A 23 11.71 -6.80 25.55
N ILE A 24 11.08 -7.29 24.48
CA ILE A 24 9.81 -6.80 23.98
C ILE A 24 8.73 -7.39 24.87
N GLU A 25 8.22 -6.59 25.80
CA GLU A 25 6.95 -6.84 26.47
C GLU A 25 5.80 -6.74 25.46
N GLY A 26 4.82 -7.64 25.64
CA GLY A 26 3.67 -7.76 24.74
C GLY A 26 2.89 -6.44 24.63
N PHE A 27 2.58 -6.08 23.39
CA PHE A 27 1.70 -4.95 23.10
C PHE A 27 0.29 -5.25 23.62
N PRO A 28 -0.27 -4.39 24.47
CA PRO A 28 -1.69 -4.46 24.80
C PRO A 28 -2.50 -4.07 23.56
N VAL A 29 -3.52 -4.84 23.27
CA VAL A 29 -4.56 -4.49 22.30
C VAL A 29 -5.18 -3.16 22.74
N PRO A 30 -5.22 -2.11 21.90
CA PRO A 30 -5.83 -0.85 22.32
C PRO A 30 -7.31 -1.09 22.63
N ALA A 31 -7.69 -0.76 23.84
CA ALA A 31 -9.08 -0.67 24.23
C ALA A 31 -9.80 0.32 23.31
N CYS A 32 -11.05 0.00 22.97
CA CYS A 32 -11.93 0.78 22.11
C CYS A 32 -11.78 2.28 22.33
N MET A 33 -11.41 3.03 21.29
CA MET A 33 -11.16 4.48 21.36
C MET A 33 -12.42 5.30 21.62
N PHE A 34 -13.59 4.65 21.71
CA PHE A 34 -14.90 5.25 21.94
C PHE A 34 -15.60 4.55 23.11
N ALA A 35 -15.24 4.94 24.32
CA ALA A 35 -16.03 4.59 25.50
C ALA A 35 -17.36 5.38 25.50
N PRO A 36 -18.49 4.80 25.95
CA PRO A 36 -19.73 5.55 26.12
C PRO A 36 -19.53 6.63 27.19
N GLU A 37 -20.06 7.84 26.93
CA GLU A 37 -20.02 8.97 27.86
C GLU A 37 -20.71 8.63 29.17
N PRO A 38 -20.13 8.95 30.33
CA PRO A 38 -20.88 8.99 31.58
C PRO A 38 -21.74 10.24 31.62
N SER A 39 -22.99 10.05 31.94
CA SER A 39 -23.99 11.10 32.19
C SER A 39 -23.52 12.07 33.28
N SER A 40 -23.62 13.37 32.99
CA SER A 40 -23.30 14.48 33.89
C SER A 40 -24.21 14.59 35.11
N PRO A 41 -23.70 15.11 36.20
CA PRO A 41 -24.43 16.21 36.88
C PRO A 41 -23.56 17.45 37.05
N GLY A 42 -24.25 18.59 36.98
CA GLY A 42 -23.73 19.92 36.89
C GLY A 42 -22.92 20.43 38.07
N GLY A 43 -22.17 21.47 37.79
CA GLY A 43 -21.46 22.28 38.78
C GLY A 43 -20.65 23.37 38.10
N ALA A 44 -21.15 24.59 38.23
CA ALA A 44 -20.55 25.83 37.76
C ALA A 44 -19.26 26.18 38.53
N ALA A 45 -18.24 26.66 37.85
CA ALA A 45 -17.32 27.65 38.40
C ALA A 45 -16.50 28.36 37.31
N GLN A 46 -16.40 29.65 37.48
CA GLN A 46 -15.89 30.75 36.69
C GLN A 46 -14.40 30.69 36.32
N ALA A 47 -14.15 31.25 35.13
CA ALA A 47 -13.16 32.26 34.78
C ALA A 47 -11.67 32.06 35.14
N THR A 48 -10.82 32.13 34.17
CA THR A 48 -9.91 33.29 34.01
C THR A 48 -9.24 33.26 32.63
N ALA A 49 -9.17 34.43 32.03
CA ALA A 49 -8.54 34.76 30.76
C ALA A 49 -7.04 34.96 30.93
N SER A 50 -6.29 34.62 29.87
CA SER A 50 -5.08 35.30 29.35
C SER A 50 -4.29 34.30 28.53
N ALA A 51 -3.65 34.59 27.40
CA ALA A 51 -3.18 35.76 26.74
C ALA A 51 -2.81 35.40 25.30
N ARG A 52 -3.14 36.23 24.36
CA ARG A 52 -2.62 36.20 22.99
C ARG A 52 -1.13 36.65 22.99
N PRO A 53 -0.23 36.06 22.21
CA PRO A 53 1.03 36.73 21.92
C PRO A 53 0.82 37.79 20.83
N ARG A 54 1.29 38.98 21.14
CA ARG A 54 1.28 40.18 20.31
C ARG A 54 2.26 40.05 19.12
N ARG A 55 1.81 40.51 17.95
CA ARG A 55 2.69 40.94 16.85
C ARG A 55 3.60 42.06 17.36
N ALA A 56 4.91 41.88 17.18
CA ALA A 56 5.86 42.95 17.33
C ALA A 56 5.88 43.77 16.04
N ALA A 57 5.45 45.03 16.12
CA ALA A 57 5.70 46.06 15.12
C ALA A 57 7.13 46.56 15.32
N PHE A 58 7.95 46.52 14.29
CA PHE A 58 9.19 47.27 14.24
C PHE A 58 8.94 48.62 13.57
N GLY A 59 9.17 49.66 14.35
CA GLY A 59 9.13 51.04 13.88
C GLY A 59 10.41 51.38 13.12
N SER A 60 10.22 52.22 12.17
CA SER A 60 11.22 52.91 11.40
C SER A 60 12.10 53.79 12.27
N ASP A 61 13.41 53.70 12.09
CA ASP A 61 14.29 54.88 12.25
C ASP A 61 15.38 54.86 11.19
N CYS A 62 15.50 56.00 10.53
CA CYS A 62 16.44 56.28 9.45
C CYS A 62 17.82 56.54 10.01
N SER A 63 18.87 55.99 9.41
CA SER A 63 20.11 56.70 9.21
C SER A 63 20.82 56.16 7.96
N GLU A 64 21.09 57.07 7.09
CA GLU A 64 21.88 56.93 5.87
C GLU A 64 23.34 56.58 6.27
N ASP A 65 23.89 55.53 5.65
CA ASP A 65 25.24 55.54 5.14
C ASP A 65 25.40 54.38 4.14
N GLY A 66 25.86 54.72 2.96
CA GLY A 66 25.91 53.84 1.81
C GLY A 66 27.07 52.84 1.86
N GLU A 67 26.75 51.58 1.61
CA GLU A 67 27.63 50.65 0.91
C GLU A 67 26.84 49.95 -0.16
N VAL A 68 27.21 50.21 -1.42
CA VAL A 68 26.72 49.52 -2.62
C VAL A 68 27.28 48.09 -2.57
N LEU A 69 26.53 47.20 -1.98
CA LEU A 69 26.68 45.76 -2.23
C LEU A 69 25.91 45.45 -3.51
N ASN A 70 26.61 44.98 -4.52
CA ASN A 70 26.06 44.38 -5.73
C ASN A 70 25.14 43.21 -5.33
N GLY A 71 23.85 43.51 -5.10
CA GLY A 71 22.82 42.50 -5.06
C GLY A 71 22.58 42.06 -6.50
N GLU A 72 22.77 40.78 -6.79
CA GLU A 72 22.21 40.20 -7.99
C GLU A 72 20.70 40.53 -8.01
N PRO A 73 20.13 40.92 -9.15
CA PRO A 73 18.71 41.27 -9.22
C PRO A 73 17.90 40.04 -8.80
N GLU A 74 17.17 40.15 -7.69
CA GLU A 74 16.21 39.14 -7.27
C GLU A 74 15.25 38.88 -8.44
N LEU A 75 15.24 37.63 -8.93
CA LEU A 75 14.44 37.23 -10.10
C LEU A 75 12.95 37.38 -9.74
N ASP A 76 12.28 38.37 -10.34
CA ASP A 76 10.85 38.57 -10.08
C ASP A 76 10.00 37.50 -10.76
N LEU A 77 9.63 36.46 -9.98
CA LEU A 77 8.70 35.41 -10.37
C LEU A 77 7.25 35.70 -9.94
N THR A 78 7.00 36.89 -9.35
CA THR A 78 5.67 37.24 -8.81
C THR A 78 4.78 37.93 -9.85
N SER A 79 5.35 38.33 -10.98
CA SER A 79 4.60 38.98 -12.08
C SER A 79 3.54 38.03 -12.62
N LYS A 80 2.32 38.54 -12.78
CA LYS A 80 1.17 37.83 -13.37
C LYS A 80 1.42 37.30 -14.79
N LEU A 81 2.35 37.92 -15.52
CA LEU A 81 2.67 37.58 -16.90
C LEU A 81 4.01 36.86 -17.08
N VAL A 82 4.63 36.44 -15.99
CA VAL A 82 5.93 35.75 -16.03
C VAL A 82 5.93 34.51 -16.92
N MET A 83 4.81 33.79 -16.95
CA MET A 83 4.65 32.60 -17.80
C MET A 83 4.32 32.90 -19.25
N VAL A 84 3.88 34.11 -19.56
CA VAL A 84 3.51 34.52 -20.93
C VAL A 84 4.76 34.71 -21.80
N SER A 85 5.80 35.33 -21.22
CA SER A 85 7.07 35.58 -21.89
C SER A 85 8.24 35.54 -20.89
N PRO A 86 8.61 34.41 -20.36
CA PRO A 86 9.70 34.32 -19.39
C PRO A 86 11.05 34.61 -20.05
N THR A 87 11.93 35.31 -19.32
CA THR A 87 13.36 35.37 -19.70
C THR A 87 13.98 33.99 -19.52
N SER A 88 15.19 33.75 -20.04
CA SER A 88 15.87 32.46 -19.90
C SER A 88 16.05 32.09 -18.43
N GLU A 89 16.47 33.03 -17.59
CA GLU A 89 16.68 32.83 -16.16
C GLU A 89 15.36 32.54 -15.41
N GLN A 90 14.28 33.23 -15.77
CA GLN A 90 12.94 32.99 -15.23
C GLN A 90 12.43 31.60 -15.64
N TYR A 91 12.66 31.23 -16.91
CA TYR A 91 12.26 29.91 -17.40
C TYR A 91 12.99 28.77 -16.62
N ASP A 92 14.31 28.90 -16.44
CA ASP A 92 15.09 27.88 -15.69
C ASP A 92 14.63 27.79 -14.23
N SER A 93 14.30 28.90 -13.60
CA SER A 93 13.76 28.93 -12.24
C SER A 93 12.36 28.31 -12.16
N LEU A 94 11.47 28.59 -13.11
CA LEU A 94 10.14 27.97 -13.20
C LEU A 94 10.24 26.46 -13.46
N LEU A 95 11.18 26.04 -14.30
CA LEU A 95 11.45 24.64 -14.59
C LEU A 95 11.91 23.90 -13.32
N GLN A 96 12.82 24.51 -12.56
CA GLN A 96 13.29 23.96 -11.29
C GLN A 96 12.14 23.86 -10.27
N GLN A 97 11.29 24.87 -10.15
CA GLN A 97 10.11 24.81 -9.27
C GLN A 97 9.12 23.72 -9.69
N MET A 98 8.90 23.54 -10.99
CA MET A 98 8.04 22.46 -11.49
C MET A 98 8.64 21.10 -11.16
N TRP A 99 9.94 20.93 -11.33
CA TRP A 99 10.65 19.69 -10.97
C TRP A 99 10.51 19.36 -9.47
N GLU A 100 10.76 20.34 -8.59
CA GLU A 100 10.64 20.17 -7.14
C GLU A 100 9.22 19.77 -6.74
N ARG A 101 8.20 20.44 -7.30
CA ARG A 101 6.79 20.10 -7.03
C ARG A 101 6.40 18.71 -7.55
N MET A 102 6.97 18.28 -8.68
CA MET A 102 6.75 16.94 -9.20
C MET A 102 7.46 15.89 -8.35
N ASP A 103 8.65 16.17 -7.84
CA ASP A 103 9.37 15.26 -6.93
C ASP A 103 8.62 15.08 -5.60
N GLU A 104 8.16 16.18 -4.99
CA GLU A 104 7.31 16.17 -3.80
C GLU A 104 6.00 15.39 -4.02
N GLY A 105 5.40 15.51 -5.21
CA GLY A 105 4.17 14.82 -5.61
C GLY A 105 4.39 13.41 -6.17
N CYS A 106 5.60 12.83 -6.01
CA CYS A 106 5.95 11.49 -6.51
C CYS A 106 5.69 11.30 -8.02
N GLY A 107 6.01 12.32 -8.81
CA GLY A 107 5.87 12.34 -10.26
C GLY A 107 4.61 13.01 -10.78
N GLU A 108 3.80 13.62 -9.91
CA GLU A 108 2.59 14.35 -10.30
C GLU A 108 2.48 15.69 -9.55
N THR A 109 1.93 16.70 -10.22
CA THR A 109 1.56 17.96 -9.57
C THR A 109 0.37 18.62 -10.26
N ILE A 110 -0.43 19.37 -9.51
CA ILE A 110 -1.47 20.24 -10.09
C ILE A 110 -0.86 21.62 -10.29
N TYR A 111 -0.93 22.11 -11.52
CA TYR A 111 -0.39 23.39 -11.93
C TYR A 111 -1.51 24.33 -12.36
N VAL A 112 -1.58 25.50 -11.74
CA VAL A 112 -2.65 26.48 -12.00
C VAL A 112 -2.10 27.64 -12.81
N ILE A 113 -2.70 27.92 -13.96
CA ILE A 113 -2.39 29.07 -14.79
C ILE A 113 -3.47 30.14 -14.57
N GLY A 114 -3.06 31.36 -14.25
CA GLY A 114 -3.96 32.46 -13.90
C GLY A 114 -4.08 32.72 -12.40
N GLN A 115 -3.19 32.11 -11.61
CA GLN A 115 -3.11 32.28 -10.15
C GLN A 115 -1.75 32.90 -9.77
N GLY A 116 -1.74 33.83 -8.82
CA GLY A 116 -0.53 34.43 -8.28
C GLY A 116 0.17 33.56 -7.25
N SER A 117 1.40 33.93 -6.90
CA SER A 117 2.18 33.27 -5.86
C SER A 117 1.53 33.33 -4.46
N ASP A 118 0.63 34.25 -4.24
CA ASP A 118 -0.19 34.42 -3.03
C ASP A 118 -1.45 33.56 -3.03
N GLY A 119 -1.68 32.79 -4.10
CA GLY A 119 -2.87 31.95 -4.27
C GLY A 119 -4.10 32.71 -4.78
N THR A 120 -3.97 34.02 -5.13
CA THR A 120 -5.08 34.81 -5.65
C THR A 120 -5.29 34.52 -7.12
N GLU A 121 -6.51 34.17 -7.52
CA GLU A 121 -6.89 33.97 -8.92
C GLU A 121 -7.20 35.32 -9.56
N TYR A 122 -6.47 35.65 -10.64
CA TYR A 122 -6.62 36.91 -11.33
C TYR A 122 -7.11 36.78 -12.79
N GLY A 123 -7.10 35.55 -13.29
CA GLY A 123 -7.47 35.25 -14.68
C GLY A 123 -6.55 35.86 -15.74
N LEU A 124 -6.51 35.26 -16.90
CA LEU A 124 -5.73 35.72 -18.05
C LEU A 124 -6.60 35.88 -19.28
N SER A 125 -6.19 36.78 -20.21
CA SER A 125 -6.77 36.81 -21.54
C SER A 125 -6.53 35.51 -22.29
N GLU A 126 -7.31 35.19 -23.31
CA GLU A 126 -7.14 33.96 -24.10
C GLU A 126 -5.73 33.86 -24.70
N ALA A 127 -5.18 34.98 -25.19
CA ALA A 127 -3.84 35.03 -25.79
C ALA A 127 -2.74 34.76 -24.75
N ASP A 128 -2.86 35.38 -23.57
CA ASP A 128 -1.90 35.18 -22.47
C ASP A 128 -2.01 33.76 -21.88
N MET A 129 -3.21 33.21 -21.84
CA MET A 129 -3.47 31.82 -21.40
C MET A 129 -2.78 30.81 -22.32
N GLU A 130 -2.92 30.96 -23.64
CA GLU A 130 -2.27 30.07 -24.62
C GLU A 130 -0.75 30.22 -24.60
N ALA A 131 -0.21 31.41 -24.42
CA ALA A 131 1.22 31.64 -24.28
C ALA A 131 1.77 31.00 -22.99
N SER A 132 1.07 31.17 -21.86
CA SER A 132 1.42 30.53 -20.58
C SER A 132 1.33 29.01 -20.67
N TYR A 133 0.30 28.48 -21.32
CA TYR A 133 0.18 27.02 -21.55
C TYR A 133 1.33 26.48 -22.39
N ALA A 134 1.75 27.20 -23.46
CA ALA A 134 2.90 26.82 -24.27
C ALA A 134 4.19 26.73 -23.43
N THR A 135 4.39 27.64 -22.48
CA THR A 135 5.52 27.64 -21.56
C THR A 135 5.45 26.44 -20.63
N VAL A 136 4.28 26.20 -20.00
CA VAL A 136 4.07 25.02 -19.11
C VAL A 136 4.28 23.71 -19.86
N LYS A 137 3.79 23.61 -21.08
CA LYS A 137 3.96 22.44 -21.94
C LYS A 137 5.43 22.21 -22.30
N SER A 138 6.18 23.28 -22.62
CA SER A 138 7.62 23.19 -22.90
C SER A 138 8.41 22.70 -21.68
N MET A 139 8.11 23.22 -20.48
CA MET A 139 8.72 22.77 -19.23
C MET A 139 8.40 21.29 -18.94
N ALA A 140 7.14 20.90 -19.12
CA ALA A 140 6.71 19.51 -18.92
C ALA A 140 7.41 18.56 -19.91
N GLU A 141 7.58 18.94 -21.16
CA GLU A 141 8.31 18.14 -22.15
C GLU A 141 9.78 17.94 -21.75
N GLN A 142 10.45 18.95 -21.21
CA GLN A 142 11.82 18.81 -20.70
C GLN A 142 11.91 17.89 -19.48
N LEU A 143 10.86 17.82 -18.68
CA LEU A 143 10.75 16.93 -17.52
C LEU A 143 10.16 15.55 -17.86
N GLU A 144 9.98 15.26 -19.16
CA GLU A 144 9.35 14.03 -19.64
C GLU A 144 7.97 13.82 -19.01
N ALA A 145 7.14 14.85 -18.97
CA ALA A 145 5.81 14.84 -18.37
C ALA A 145 4.71 15.19 -19.39
N ASP A 146 3.51 14.71 -19.13
CA ASP A 146 2.29 15.04 -19.86
C ASP A 146 1.48 16.10 -19.09
N VAL A 147 0.76 16.96 -19.82
CA VAL A 147 -0.06 18.04 -19.28
C VAL A 147 -1.53 17.78 -19.63
N ILE A 148 -2.37 17.60 -18.62
CA ILE A 148 -3.78 17.23 -18.75
C ILE A 148 -4.64 18.35 -18.18
N LEU A 149 -5.55 18.93 -18.99
CA LEU A 149 -6.50 19.94 -18.51
C LEU A 149 -7.52 19.30 -17.56
N LEU A 150 -7.60 19.79 -16.32
CA LEU A 150 -8.57 19.33 -15.33
C LEU A 150 -9.86 20.17 -15.34
N ARG A 151 -9.70 21.49 -15.34
CA ARG A 151 -10.83 22.44 -15.41
C ARG A 151 -10.42 23.78 -16.03
N GLU A 152 -11.42 24.50 -16.51
CA GLU A 152 -11.35 25.91 -16.88
C GLU A 152 -12.50 26.64 -16.20
N HIS A 153 -12.23 27.78 -15.59
CA HIS A 153 -13.25 28.63 -15.03
C HIS A 153 -12.95 30.12 -15.30
N GLN A 154 -13.97 30.96 -15.16
CA GLN A 154 -13.90 32.38 -15.47
C GLN A 154 -13.76 33.17 -14.17
N GLU A 155 -12.74 34.05 -14.13
CA GLU A 155 -12.53 34.99 -13.06
C GLU A 155 -12.64 36.45 -13.58
N ALA A 156 -12.60 37.42 -12.66
CA ALA A 156 -12.81 38.83 -13.01
C ALA A 156 -11.83 39.37 -14.05
N GLY A 157 -10.63 38.79 -14.17
CA GLY A 157 -9.58 39.22 -15.12
C GLY A 157 -9.47 38.38 -16.38
N GLY A 158 -10.24 37.29 -16.49
CA GLY A 158 -10.15 36.36 -17.60
C GLY A 158 -10.31 34.89 -17.16
N LYS A 159 -9.65 33.97 -17.85
CA LYS A 159 -9.72 32.56 -17.59
C LYS A 159 -8.64 32.08 -16.61
N VAL A 160 -8.97 31.08 -15.83
CA VAL A 160 -8.03 30.29 -15.00
C VAL A 160 -8.15 28.83 -15.42
N ARG A 161 -7.02 28.16 -15.62
CA ARG A 161 -6.97 26.74 -15.99
C ARG A 161 -6.10 25.96 -15.00
N ASP A 162 -6.62 24.82 -14.55
CA ASP A 162 -5.87 23.85 -13.72
C ASP A 162 -5.46 22.68 -14.59
N TYR A 163 -4.18 22.32 -14.51
CA TYR A 163 -3.59 21.21 -15.22
C TYR A 163 -2.99 20.19 -14.27
N LEU A 164 -3.16 18.92 -14.58
CA LEU A 164 -2.36 17.85 -13.99
C LEU A 164 -1.11 17.67 -14.85
N VAL A 165 0.06 17.87 -14.24
CA VAL A 165 1.36 17.51 -14.84
C VAL A 165 1.77 16.17 -14.27
N ARG A 166 1.95 15.17 -15.14
CA ARG A 166 2.25 13.79 -14.77
C ARG A 166 3.48 13.31 -15.51
N LYS A 167 4.47 12.77 -14.79
CA LYS A 167 5.68 12.18 -15.37
C LYS A 167 5.31 11.02 -16.28
N ARG A 168 5.91 10.99 -17.48
CA ARG A 168 5.82 9.86 -18.40
C ARG A 168 6.51 8.66 -17.78
N VAL A 169 5.87 7.53 -17.84
CA VAL A 169 6.42 6.25 -17.39
C VAL A 169 6.99 5.50 -18.61
N GLY A 170 8.05 4.72 -18.38
CA GLY A 170 8.63 3.89 -19.44
C GLY A 170 7.67 2.79 -19.91
N ASP A 171 8.05 2.12 -21.02
CA ASP A 171 7.27 1.01 -21.55
C ASP A 171 7.03 -0.06 -20.48
N ASN A 172 5.77 -0.47 -20.30
CA ASN A 172 5.31 -1.42 -19.28
C ASN A 172 5.51 -0.98 -17.83
N ASP A 173 5.68 0.31 -17.56
CA ASP A 173 5.65 0.89 -16.22
C ASP A 173 4.41 1.78 -16.02
N PHE A 174 4.06 2.04 -14.79
CA PHE A 174 2.92 2.89 -14.41
C PHE A 174 3.07 3.38 -12.96
N LEU A 175 2.50 4.53 -12.65
CA LEU A 175 2.36 4.99 -11.28
C LEU A 175 1.33 4.12 -10.56
N GLU A 176 1.68 3.58 -9.40
CA GLU A 176 0.77 2.73 -8.62
C GLU A 176 0.36 3.42 -7.33
N VAL A 177 -0.96 3.48 -7.08
CA VAL A 177 -1.55 3.95 -5.83
C VAL A 177 -2.41 2.82 -5.26
N ARG A 178 -2.23 2.50 -3.98
CA ARG A 178 -2.96 1.43 -3.28
C ARG A 178 -4.02 2.02 -2.38
N VAL A 179 -5.25 1.57 -2.55
CA VAL A 179 -6.41 2.06 -1.80
C VAL A 179 -7.07 0.89 -1.08
N ALA A 180 -7.02 0.89 0.25
CA ALA A 180 -7.77 -0.06 1.04
C ALA A 180 -9.25 0.32 1.10
N VAL A 181 -10.13 -0.65 0.85
CA VAL A 181 -11.57 -0.45 0.87
C VAL A 181 -12.14 -1.11 2.11
N VAL A 182 -12.57 -0.29 3.06
CA VAL A 182 -13.09 -0.72 4.36
C VAL A 182 -14.50 -0.18 4.59
N GLY A 183 -15.18 -0.71 5.56
CA GLY A 183 -16.54 -0.32 5.91
C GLY A 183 -17.36 -1.52 6.37
N ASN A 184 -18.56 -1.27 6.86
CA ASN A 184 -19.43 -2.31 7.37
C ASN A 184 -19.87 -3.31 6.28
N VAL A 185 -20.46 -4.43 6.70
CA VAL A 185 -21.19 -5.35 5.82
C VAL A 185 -22.29 -4.57 5.11
N ASP A 186 -22.52 -4.90 3.85
CA ASP A 186 -23.54 -4.26 3.00
C ASP A 186 -23.36 -2.74 2.76
N ALA A 187 -22.21 -2.16 3.10
CA ALA A 187 -21.88 -0.78 2.74
C ALA A 187 -21.56 -0.58 1.24
N GLY A 188 -21.62 -1.63 0.43
CA GLY A 188 -21.43 -1.55 -1.02
C GLY A 188 -19.97 -1.59 -1.49
N LYS A 189 -19.02 -2.06 -0.67
CA LYS A 189 -17.59 -2.14 -1.01
C LYS A 189 -17.33 -2.87 -2.33
N SER A 190 -17.56 -4.16 -2.36
CA SER A 190 -17.32 -4.98 -3.55
C SER A 190 -18.24 -4.61 -4.72
N THR A 191 -19.43 -4.05 -4.45
CA THR A 191 -20.32 -3.54 -5.52
C THR A 191 -19.69 -2.33 -6.22
N LEU A 192 -19.19 -1.34 -5.44
CA LEU A 192 -18.51 -0.18 -6.01
C LEU A 192 -17.28 -0.58 -6.81
N LEU A 193 -16.45 -1.48 -6.26
CA LEU A 193 -15.27 -1.96 -6.97
C LEU A 193 -15.65 -2.65 -8.29
N GLY A 194 -16.70 -3.48 -8.28
CA GLY A 194 -17.21 -4.11 -9.49
C GLY A 194 -17.65 -3.08 -10.55
N VAL A 195 -18.34 -2.01 -10.12
CA VAL A 195 -18.76 -0.91 -11.01
C VAL A 195 -17.55 -0.15 -11.56
N LEU A 196 -16.59 0.23 -10.71
CA LEU A 196 -15.42 1.00 -11.13
C LEU A 196 -14.52 0.20 -12.08
N THR A 197 -14.29 -1.09 -11.78
CA THR A 197 -13.30 -1.89 -12.51
C THR A 197 -13.88 -2.51 -13.79
N HIS A 198 -15.17 -2.76 -13.86
CA HIS A 198 -15.82 -3.36 -15.04
C HIS A 198 -16.60 -2.36 -15.88
N GLY A 199 -16.81 -1.13 -15.39
CA GLY A 199 -17.49 -0.08 -16.13
C GLY A 199 -19.02 -0.28 -16.32
N GLU A 200 -19.62 -1.25 -15.61
CA GLU A 200 -21.04 -1.55 -15.67
C GLU A 200 -21.72 -1.22 -14.34
N LEU A 201 -22.84 -0.51 -14.40
CA LEU A 201 -23.63 -0.18 -13.21
C LEU A 201 -24.26 -1.42 -12.58
N ASP A 202 -24.51 -1.38 -11.28
CA ASP A 202 -25.19 -2.46 -10.58
C ASP A 202 -26.70 -2.43 -10.87
N ASN A 203 -27.34 -3.60 -10.86
CA ASN A 203 -28.77 -3.74 -11.05
C ASN A 203 -29.61 -3.61 -9.75
N GLY A 204 -28.97 -3.13 -8.66
CA GLY A 204 -29.57 -3.04 -7.33
C GLY A 204 -29.63 -4.36 -6.56
N ARG A 205 -29.24 -5.49 -7.18
CA ARG A 205 -29.22 -6.83 -6.57
C ARG A 205 -27.81 -7.40 -6.38
N GLY A 206 -26.77 -6.59 -6.62
CA GLY A 206 -25.38 -6.97 -6.43
C GLY A 206 -24.77 -7.73 -7.60
N PHE A 207 -25.23 -7.49 -8.82
CA PHE A 207 -24.65 -8.05 -10.04
C PHE A 207 -23.16 -7.69 -10.19
N ALA A 208 -22.82 -6.42 -9.95
CA ALA A 208 -21.45 -5.95 -10.10
C ALA A 208 -20.46 -6.66 -9.16
N ARG A 209 -20.85 -6.92 -7.90
CA ARG A 209 -19.97 -7.60 -6.92
C ARG A 209 -19.70 -9.07 -7.25
N GLN A 210 -20.61 -9.76 -7.97
CA GLN A 210 -20.42 -11.16 -8.33
C GLN A 210 -19.18 -11.39 -9.19
N LYS A 211 -18.75 -10.38 -9.96
CA LYS A 211 -17.55 -10.41 -10.79
C LYS A 211 -16.25 -10.45 -9.99
N LEU A 212 -16.28 -10.02 -8.70
CA LEU A 212 -15.11 -9.93 -7.83
C LEU A 212 -14.96 -11.14 -6.90
N PHE A 213 -16.00 -11.92 -6.68
CA PHE A 213 -15.94 -13.06 -5.77
C PHE A 213 -15.05 -14.17 -6.30
N ARG A 214 -14.15 -14.65 -5.43
CA ARG A 214 -13.15 -15.67 -5.75
C ARG A 214 -13.53 -17.05 -5.23
N HIS A 215 -14.32 -17.10 -4.16
CA HIS A 215 -14.68 -18.32 -3.47
C HIS A 215 -16.19 -18.62 -3.61
N LYS A 216 -16.55 -19.90 -3.72
CA LYS A 216 -17.96 -20.32 -3.84
C LYS A 216 -18.82 -19.80 -2.68
N HIS A 217 -18.31 -19.87 -1.45
CA HIS A 217 -19.04 -19.38 -0.27
C HIS A 217 -19.25 -17.85 -0.28
N GLU A 218 -18.40 -17.07 -0.95
CA GLU A 218 -18.59 -15.63 -1.15
C GLU A 218 -19.73 -15.37 -2.13
N ILE A 219 -19.82 -16.16 -3.20
CA ILE A 219 -20.92 -16.09 -4.17
C ILE A 219 -22.26 -16.45 -3.50
N GLU A 220 -22.27 -17.51 -2.69
CA GLU A 220 -23.47 -17.97 -1.98
C GLU A 220 -23.92 -17.00 -0.88
N SER A 221 -22.98 -16.47 -0.11
CA SER A 221 -23.27 -15.55 1.01
C SER A 221 -23.40 -14.09 0.57
N GLY A 222 -22.90 -13.73 -0.60
CA GLY A 222 -22.79 -12.34 -1.08
C GLY A 222 -21.84 -11.48 -0.26
N ARG A 223 -20.87 -12.07 0.48
CA ARG A 223 -19.99 -11.39 1.41
C ARG A 223 -18.54 -11.74 1.17
N THR A 224 -17.66 -10.73 1.18
CA THR A 224 -16.21 -10.89 1.10
C THR A 224 -15.67 -11.48 2.40
N SER A 225 -14.82 -12.50 2.30
CA SER A 225 -14.20 -13.19 3.44
C SER A 225 -12.67 -13.15 3.38
N SER A 226 -12.11 -12.91 2.21
CA SER A 226 -10.67 -12.85 1.93
C SER A 226 -10.23 -11.43 1.58
N VAL A 227 -8.93 -11.20 1.48
CA VAL A 227 -8.37 -9.97 0.90
C VAL A 227 -8.44 -10.10 -0.61
N GLY A 228 -9.19 -9.21 -1.27
CA GLY A 228 -9.28 -9.12 -2.73
C GLY A 228 -8.39 -8.00 -3.25
N ASN A 229 -7.78 -8.20 -4.43
CA ASN A 229 -7.08 -7.13 -5.14
C ASN A 229 -7.70 -6.97 -6.52
N ASP A 230 -8.04 -5.73 -6.88
CA ASP A 230 -8.56 -5.34 -8.18
C ASP A 230 -7.90 -4.04 -8.63
N ILE A 231 -7.86 -3.81 -9.95
CA ILE A 231 -7.15 -2.67 -10.51
C ILE A 231 -8.08 -1.78 -11.35
N LEU A 232 -7.82 -0.47 -11.28
CA LEU A 232 -8.42 0.56 -12.13
C LEU A 232 -7.28 1.34 -12.79
N GLY A 233 -7.21 1.29 -14.12
CA GLY A 233 -6.18 1.97 -14.91
C GLY A 233 -6.68 3.28 -15.50
N PHE A 234 -5.77 4.26 -15.56
CA PHE A 234 -5.97 5.54 -16.23
C PHE A 234 -4.89 5.74 -17.27
N ASP A 235 -5.28 6.20 -18.47
CA ASP A 235 -4.36 6.54 -19.55
C ASP A 235 -3.68 7.91 -19.34
N SER A 236 -2.89 8.33 -20.32
CA SER A 236 -2.21 9.63 -20.30
C SER A 236 -3.15 10.83 -20.35
N GLU A 237 -4.41 10.64 -20.75
CA GLU A 237 -5.44 11.68 -20.78
C GLU A 237 -6.32 11.69 -19.52
N GLY A 238 -6.10 10.71 -18.62
CA GLY A 238 -6.89 10.54 -17.39
C GLY A 238 -8.19 9.77 -17.57
N ASN A 239 -8.40 9.12 -18.72
CA ASN A 239 -9.57 8.28 -18.96
C ASN A 239 -9.36 6.88 -18.38
N VAL A 240 -10.46 6.24 -17.96
CA VAL A 240 -10.44 4.86 -17.49
C VAL A 240 -10.24 3.90 -18.68
N VAL A 241 -9.19 3.06 -18.58
CA VAL A 241 -8.85 2.07 -19.65
C VAL A 241 -9.46 0.69 -19.42
N ASN A 242 -10.05 0.45 -18.26
CA ASN A 242 -10.71 -0.82 -17.97
C ASN A 242 -11.88 -1.07 -18.93
N LYS A 243 -11.69 -2.01 -19.85
CA LYS A 243 -12.78 -2.51 -20.71
C LYS A 243 -12.84 -4.01 -20.53
N PRO A 244 -13.92 -4.57 -19.99
CA PRO A 244 -14.11 -6.01 -19.97
C PRO A 244 -14.22 -6.51 -21.41
N ASP A 245 -13.58 -7.65 -21.69
CA ASP A 245 -13.80 -8.32 -22.97
C ASP A 245 -15.30 -8.62 -23.13
N SER A 246 -15.83 -8.44 -24.35
CA SER A 246 -17.22 -8.64 -24.69
C SER A 246 -17.74 -9.96 -24.11
N HIS A 247 -18.77 -9.92 -23.28
CA HIS A 247 -19.51 -11.00 -22.63
C HIS A 247 -19.11 -11.39 -21.19
N GLY A 248 -18.81 -10.42 -20.34
CA GLY A 248 -18.65 -10.68 -18.88
C GLY A 248 -17.36 -11.41 -18.51
N GLY A 249 -16.36 -11.34 -19.37
CA GLY A 249 -15.04 -11.94 -19.18
C GLY A 249 -14.27 -11.34 -18.00
N SER A 250 -13.32 -12.08 -17.49
CA SER A 250 -12.37 -11.60 -16.46
C SER A 250 -11.55 -10.43 -17.02
N LEU A 251 -11.25 -9.46 -16.17
CA LEU A 251 -10.37 -8.33 -16.53
C LEU A 251 -8.96 -8.84 -16.89
N GLU A 252 -8.49 -8.46 -18.06
CA GLU A 252 -7.16 -8.80 -18.51
C GLU A 252 -6.16 -7.74 -17.99
N TRP A 253 -5.63 -8.00 -16.80
CA TRP A 253 -4.75 -7.07 -16.07
C TRP A 253 -3.56 -6.60 -16.90
N THR A 254 -2.99 -7.47 -17.71
CA THR A 254 -1.84 -7.14 -18.58
C THR A 254 -2.20 -6.02 -19.55
N LYS A 255 -3.31 -6.15 -20.27
CA LYS A 255 -3.77 -5.11 -21.22
C LYS A 255 -4.14 -3.79 -20.53
N ILE A 256 -4.71 -3.85 -19.31
CA ILE A 256 -5.00 -2.65 -18.53
C ILE A 256 -3.70 -1.95 -18.18
N CYS A 257 -2.73 -2.67 -17.62
CA CYS A 257 -1.45 -2.10 -17.21
C CYS A 257 -0.64 -1.54 -18.39
N GLU A 258 -0.62 -2.23 -19.54
CA GLU A 258 0.08 -1.77 -20.75
C GLU A 258 -0.46 -0.43 -21.30
N LYS A 259 -1.74 -0.16 -21.10
CA LYS A 259 -2.39 1.06 -21.58
C LYS A 259 -2.46 2.16 -20.53
N SER A 260 -2.10 1.87 -19.30
CA SER A 260 -2.24 2.80 -18.17
C SER A 260 -0.94 3.52 -17.89
N THR A 261 -1.00 4.82 -17.68
CA THR A 261 0.07 5.59 -17.05
C THR A 261 -0.04 5.56 -15.53
N LYS A 262 -1.25 5.30 -15.01
CA LYS A 262 -1.55 5.19 -13.59
C LYS A 262 -2.51 4.04 -13.30
N VAL A 263 -2.22 3.29 -12.24
CA VAL A 263 -3.04 2.16 -11.79
C VAL A 263 -3.39 2.33 -10.32
N ILE A 264 -4.68 2.36 -10.03
CA ILE A 264 -5.18 2.26 -8.65
C ILE A 264 -5.38 0.79 -8.32
N THR A 265 -4.67 0.30 -7.32
CA THR A 265 -4.85 -1.05 -6.79
C THR A 265 -5.78 -1.00 -5.59
N PHE A 266 -6.98 -1.52 -5.73
CA PHE A 266 -7.91 -1.65 -4.62
C PHE A 266 -7.61 -2.91 -3.82
N ILE A 267 -7.63 -2.78 -2.51
CA ILE A 267 -7.52 -3.87 -1.53
C ILE A 267 -8.91 -4.02 -0.90
N ASP A 268 -9.74 -4.93 -1.46
CA ASP A 268 -11.08 -5.19 -0.93
C ASP A 268 -11.00 -6.00 0.36
N LEU A 269 -11.47 -5.40 1.44
CA LEU A 269 -11.40 -5.95 2.78
C LEU A 269 -12.78 -6.32 3.32
N ALA A 270 -12.81 -7.42 4.08
CA ALA A 270 -14.04 -7.91 4.68
C ALA A 270 -14.63 -6.90 5.68
N GLY A 271 -15.95 -6.66 5.61
CA GLY A 271 -16.64 -5.73 6.51
C GLY A 271 -17.21 -6.37 7.77
N HIS A 272 -17.19 -7.70 7.89
CA HIS A 272 -17.79 -8.41 9.00
C HIS A 272 -16.79 -8.58 10.15
N GLU A 273 -17.24 -8.36 11.39
CA GLU A 273 -16.44 -8.47 12.62
C GLU A 273 -15.66 -9.79 12.72
N LYS A 274 -16.27 -10.90 12.30
CA LYS A 274 -15.63 -12.23 12.25
C LYS A 274 -14.30 -12.22 11.47
N TYR A 275 -14.17 -11.36 10.48
CA TYR A 275 -12.99 -11.26 9.60
C TYR A 275 -12.10 -10.06 9.93
N LEU A 276 -12.26 -9.42 11.09
CA LEU A 276 -11.48 -8.26 11.48
C LEU A 276 -9.96 -8.53 11.43
N LYS A 277 -9.51 -9.72 11.82
CA LYS A 277 -8.09 -10.13 11.71
C LYS A 277 -7.59 -10.09 10.27
N THR A 278 -8.42 -10.51 9.31
CA THR A 278 -8.09 -10.45 7.87
C THR A 278 -8.04 -9.01 7.39
N THR A 279 -8.94 -8.15 7.89
CA THR A 279 -8.94 -6.71 7.58
C THR A 279 -7.70 -6.02 8.14
N VAL A 280 -7.32 -6.31 9.38
CA VAL A 280 -6.06 -5.80 9.98
C VAL A 280 -4.86 -6.25 9.16
N PHE A 281 -4.80 -7.52 8.77
CA PHE A 281 -3.74 -8.04 7.92
C PHE A 281 -3.69 -7.32 6.55
N GLY A 282 -4.84 -7.10 5.91
CA GLY A 282 -4.89 -6.37 4.64
C GLY A 282 -4.42 -4.92 4.75
N MET A 283 -4.73 -4.24 5.87
CA MET A 283 -4.28 -2.87 6.12
C MET A 283 -2.80 -2.78 6.48
N THR A 284 -2.21 -3.79 7.10
CA THR A 284 -0.81 -3.78 7.54
C THR A 284 0.13 -4.48 6.56
N GLY A 285 -0.31 -5.58 5.94
CA GLY A 285 0.50 -6.38 5.03
C GLY A 285 0.61 -5.78 3.64
N HIS A 286 -0.48 -5.22 3.11
CA HIS A 286 -0.51 -4.65 1.76
C HIS A 286 -0.16 -3.16 1.70
N LEU A 287 0.10 -2.50 2.82
CA LEU A 287 0.59 -1.12 2.93
C LEU A 287 -0.17 -0.14 2.02
N PRO A 288 -1.47 0.07 2.23
CA PRO A 288 -2.25 1.00 1.42
C PRO A 288 -1.76 2.44 1.59
N ASP A 289 -1.74 3.19 0.50
CA ASP A 289 -1.45 4.63 0.52
C ASP A 289 -2.63 5.42 1.09
N PHE A 290 -3.86 4.97 0.79
CA PHE A 290 -5.10 5.62 1.22
C PHE A 290 -6.13 4.59 1.67
N CYS A 291 -7.10 5.06 2.44
CA CYS A 291 -8.22 4.27 2.92
C CYS A 291 -9.54 4.89 2.45
N MET A 292 -10.31 4.12 1.68
CA MET A 292 -11.67 4.45 1.27
C MET A 292 -12.65 3.83 2.27
N LEU A 293 -13.22 4.67 3.15
CA LEU A 293 -14.20 4.24 4.14
C LEU A 293 -15.61 4.29 3.53
N MET A 294 -16.23 3.13 3.39
CA MET A 294 -17.55 2.98 2.82
C MET A 294 -18.64 3.03 3.88
N VAL A 295 -19.64 3.87 3.64
CA VAL A 295 -20.82 4.03 4.51
C VAL A 295 -22.07 3.86 3.67
N GLY A 296 -22.92 2.90 4.04
CA GLY A 296 -24.24 2.79 3.43
C GLY A 296 -25.17 3.86 4.00
N SER A 297 -25.75 4.70 3.14
CA SER A 297 -26.65 5.80 3.56
C SER A 297 -27.84 5.32 4.38
N ASN A 298 -28.35 4.13 4.06
CA ASN A 298 -29.49 3.50 4.72
C ASN A 298 -29.18 2.88 6.09
N ALA A 299 -27.93 2.45 6.31
CA ALA A 299 -27.50 1.81 7.55
C ALA A 299 -26.80 2.81 8.50
N GLY A 300 -26.30 3.91 7.96
CA GLY A 300 -25.59 4.94 8.71
C GLY A 300 -24.25 4.46 9.28
N ILE A 301 -23.83 5.10 10.38
CA ILE A 301 -22.57 4.80 11.06
C ILE A 301 -22.81 3.73 12.11
N VAL A 302 -22.24 2.55 11.88
CA VAL A 302 -22.32 1.41 12.81
C VAL A 302 -20.95 1.15 13.47
N GLY A 303 -20.92 0.23 14.45
CA GLY A 303 -19.70 -0.08 15.21
C GLY A 303 -18.50 -0.37 14.34
N MET A 304 -18.63 -1.27 13.35
CA MET A 304 -17.54 -1.63 12.43
C MET A 304 -17.02 -0.45 11.59
N THR A 305 -17.86 0.54 11.27
CA THR A 305 -17.40 1.76 10.59
C THR A 305 -16.40 2.54 11.46
N LYS A 306 -16.67 2.63 12.77
CA LYS A 306 -15.77 3.30 13.72
C LYS A 306 -14.49 2.50 13.94
N GLU A 307 -14.57 1.17 14.04
CA GLU A 307 -13.39 0.29 14.18
C GLU A 307 -12.46 0.42 12.97
N HIS A 308 -13.01 0.39 11.75
CA HIS A 308 -12.22 0.55 10.54
C HIS A 308 -11.60 1.95 10.40
N LEU A 309 -12.34 3.00 10.80
CA LEU A 309 -11.80 4.35 10.86
C LEU A 309 -10.67 4.44 11.89
N GLY A 310 -10.87 3.87 13.09
CA GLY A 310 -9.85 3.81 14.13
C GLY A 310 -8.59 3.08 13.67
N LEU A 311 -8.74 1.98 12.95
CA LEU A 311 -7.62 1.24 12.38
C LEU A 311 -6.83 2.06 11.35
N ALA A 312 -7.52 2.75 10.42
CA ALA A 312 -6.87 3.61 9.44
C ALA A 312 -6.11 4.76 10.10
N LEU A 313 -6.70 5.40 11.13
CA LEU A 313 -6.05 6.46 11.90
C LEU A 313 -4.83 5.96 12.68
N ALA A 314 -4.92 4.78 13.30
CA ALA A 314 -3.82 4.17 14.04
C ALA A 314 -2.62 3.81 13.14
N LEU A 315 -2.88 3.51 11.87
CA LEU A 315 -1.86 3.22 10.86
C LEU A 315 -1.40 4.47 10.09
N ASN A 316 -1.88 5.66 10.45
CA ASN A 316 -1.62 6.92 9.75
C ASN A 316 -1.94 6.86 8.24
N VAL A 317 -2.98 6.12 7.86
CA VAL A 317 -3.45 6.07 6.47
C VAL A 317 -4.51 7.15 6.27
N PRO A 318 -4.31 8.11 5.33
CA PRO A 318 -5.30 9.13 5.03
C PRO A 318 -6.62 8.52 4.56
N VAL A 319 -7.74 9.08 5.06
CA VAL A 319 -9.08 8.53 4.84
C VAL A 319 -9.92 9.50 4.03
N PHE A 320 -10.59 8.99 3.01
CA PHE A 320 -11.74 9.63 2.38
C PHE A 320 -12.97 8.73 2.50
N VAL A 321 -14.15 9.31 2.47
CA VAL A 321 -15.41 8.59 2.73
C VAL A 321 -16.26 8.54 1.48
N VAL A 322 -16.86 7.38 1.24
CA VAL A 322 -17.83 7.18 0.16
C VAL A 322 -19.15 6.72 0.77
N VAL A 323 -20.16 7.59 0.70
CA VAL A 323 -21.53 7.29 1.12
C VAL A 323 -22.29 6.73 -0.09
N THR A 324 -22.72 5.48 0.02
CA THR A 324 -23.36 4.73 -1.07
C THR A 324 -24.87 4.64 -0.92
N LYS A 325 -25.54 4.16 -1.97
CA LYS A 325 -26.99 3.85 -1.98
C LYS A 325 -27.86 5.10 -1.78
N ILE A 326 -27.42 6.26 -2.26
CA ILE A 326 -28.18 7.50 -2.14
C ILE A 326 -29.50 7.46 -2.93
N ASP A 327 -29.55 6.64 -3.95
CA ASP A 327 -30.74 6.41 -4.80
C ASP A 327 -31.93 5.79 -4.05
N MET A 328 -31.66 4.98 -3.04
CA MET A 328 -32.70 4.28 -2.27
C MET A 328 -32.94 4.86 -0.86
N CYS A 329 -32.13 5.82 -0.45
CA CYS A 329 -32.19 6.39 0.89
C CYS A 329 -33.07 7.65 0.91
N PRO A 330 -34.05 7.78 1.83
CA PRO A 330 -34.78 9.01 2.03
C PRO A 330 -33.86 10.17 2.39
N ALA A 331 -34.13 11.36 1.82
CA ALA A 331 -33.25 12.53 1.96
C ALA A 331 -32.99 12.95 3.42
N ASN A 332 -33.98 12.81 4.31
CA ASN A 332 -33.84 13.09 5.73
C ASN A 332 -32.84 12.15 6.42
N ILE A 333 -32.89 10.85 6.10
CA ILE A 333 -31.97 9.83 6.65
C ILE A 333 -30.55 10.06 6.12
N LEU A 334 -30.42 10.37 4.84
CA LEU A 334 -29.14 10.70 4.23
C LEU A 334 -28.50 11.92 4.93
N GLN A 335 -29.27 12.99 5.14
CA GLN A 335 -28.79 14.18 5.83
C GLN A 335 -28.41 13.90 7.28
N GLU A 336 -29.17 13.07 8.00
CA GLU A 336 -28.82 12.65 9.36
C GLU A 336 -27.50 11.86 9.39
N THR A 337 -27.36 10.90 8.49
CA THR A 337 -26.11 10.13 8.34
C THR A 337 -24.92 11.03 8.05
N LEU A 338 -25.06 12.02 7.15
CA LEU A 338 -23.99 12.98 6.86
C LEU A 338 -23.64 13.85 8.08
N LYS A 339 -24.64 14.31 8.84
CA LYS A 339 -24.40 15.08 10.09
C LYS A 339 -23.65 14.25 11.13
N LEU A 340 -24.04 12.99 11.32
CA LEU A 340 -23.36 12.08 12.25
C LEU A 340 -21.93 11.79 11.79
N LEU A 341 -21.71 11.57 10.49
CA LEU A 341 -20.39 11.36 9.89
C LEU A 341 -19.48 12.57 10.11
N GLN A 342 -19.97 13.77 9.85
CA GLN A 342 -19.22 15.00 10.08
C GLN A 342 -18.85 15.20 11.56
N ARG A 343 -19.76 14.88 12.49
CA ARG A 343 -19.47 14.92 13.94
C ARG A 343 -18.38 13.92 14.31
N LEU A 344 -18.44 12.70 13.78
CA LEU A 344 -17.43 11.67 14.01
C LEU A 344 -16.05 12.11 13.51
N LEU A 345 -15.96 12.64 12.30
CA LEU A 345 -14.71 13.10 11.70
C LEU A 345 -14.11 14.31 12.42
N LYS A 346 -14.97 15.21 12.94
CA LYS A 346 -14.54 16.38 13.72
C LYS A 346 -14.21 16.05 15.18
N SER A 347 -14.50 14.84 15.64
CA SER A 347 -14.26 14.44 17.04
C SER A 347 -12.78 14.57 17.43
N PRO A 348 -12.46 14.77 18.73
CA PRO A 348 -11.08 14.91 19.19
C PRO A 348 -10.17 13.74 18.84
N GLY A 349 -10.75 12.54 18.67
CA GLY A 349 -10.01 11.34 18.26
C GLY A 349 -9.65 11.32 16.76
N CYS A 350 -10.44 11.95 15.90
CA CYS A 350 -10.20 11.94 14.44
C CYS A 350 -9.54 13.23 13.95
N ARG A 351 -10.01 14.40 14.42
CA ARG A 351 -9.48 15.75 14.06
C ARG A 351 -9.41 16.01 12.55
N LYS A 352 -10.35 15.45 11.78
CA LYS A 352 -10.42 15.63 10.32
C LYS A 352 -11.37 16.78 9.96
N ILE A 353 -11.13 17.39 8.82
CA ILE A 353 -11.98 18.42 8.22
C ILE A 353 -12.82 17.76 7.12
N PRO A 354 -14.10 17.44 7.37
CA PRO A 354 -14.95 16.83 6.36
C PRO A 354 -15.34 17.85 5.30
N VAL A 355 -15.17 17.49 4.04
CA VAL A 355 -15.57 18.28 2.87
C VAL A 355 -16.51 17.45 2.02
N LEU A 356 -17.73 17.96 1.79
CA LEU A 356 -18.68 17.32 0.85
C LEU A 356 -18.25 17.66 -0.58
N VAL A 357 -17.99 16.64 -1.37
CA VAL A 357 -17.60 16.79 -2.78
C VAL A 357 -18.86 16.75 -3.65
N GLN A 358 -19.17 17.88 -4.30
CA GLN A 358 -20.35 18.05 -5.13
C GLN A 358 -20.01 18.49 -6.56
N SER A 359 -18.80 19.00 -6.77
CA SER A 359 -18.34 19.53 -8.05
C SER A 359 -16.92 19.05 -8.38
N LYS A 360 -16.49 19.28 -9.63
CA LYS A 360 -15.09 19.05 -10.02
C LYS A 360 -14.13 19.96 -9.26
N ASP A 361 -14.57 21.16 -8.91
CA ASP A 361 -13.77 22.12 -8.13
C ASP A 361 -13.46 21.56 -6.74
N ASP A 362 -14.48 21.01 -6.08
CA ASP A 362 -14.27 20.35 -4.78
C ASP A 362 -13.29 19.16 -4.89
N VAL A 363 -13.33 18.40 -5.99
CA VAL A 363 -12.39 17.32 -6.25
C VAL A 363 -10.96 17.83 -6.33
N ILE A 364 -10.71 18.88 -7.13
CA ILE A 364 -9.37 19.45 -7.32
C ILE A 364 -8.83 20.01 -6.01
N VAL A 365 -9.63 20.85 -5.34
CA VAL A 365 -9.25 21.45 -4.04
C VAL A 365 -8.94 20.38 -2.99
N THR A 366 -9.79 19.35 -2.89
CA THR A 366 -9.56 18.29 -1.90
C THR A 366 -8.38 17.41 -2.27
N ALA A 367 -8.17 17.06 -3.54
CA ALA A 367 -7.03 16.27 -3.98
C ALA A 367 -5.70 17.01 -3.74
N SER A 368 -5.61 18.30 -4.09
CA SER A 368 -4.41 19.13 -3.88
C SER A 368 -4.01 19.24 -2.40
N ASN A 369 -4.99 19.25 -1.49
CA ASN A 369 -4.77 19.41 -0.06
C ASN A 369 -4.83 18.09 0.72
N PHE A 370 -5.01 16.95 0.04
CA PHE A 370 -5.18 15.66 0.70
C PHE A 370 -3.90 15.16 1.38
N SER A 371 -2.75 15.57 0.88
CA SER A 371 -1.43 15.30 1.49
C SER A 371 -1.30 15.84 2.92
N SER A 372 -2.07 16.90 3.28
CA SER A 372 -2.08 17.46 4.64
C SER A 372 -2.65 16.48 5.69
N GLU A 373 -3.25 15.37 5.27
CA GLU A 373 -3.90 14.34 6.10
C GLU A 373 -5.04 14.86 7.00
N ARG A 374 -5.30 16.15 7.01
CA ARG A 374 -6.40 16.75 7.80
C ARG A 374 -7.72 16.74 7.04
N MET A 375 -7.67 16.91 5.73
CA MET A 375 -8.86 16.91 4.90
C MET A 375 -9.43 15.50 4.76
N CYS A 376 -10.76 15.40 4.80
CA CYS A 376 -11.48 14.14 4.57
C CYS A 376 -12.62 14.39 3.59
N PRO A 377 -12.39 14.16 2.29
CA PRO A 377 -13.43 14.25 1.28
C PRO A 377 -14.55 13.24 1.51
N ILE A 378 -15.79 13.65 1.30
CA ILE A 378 -16.99 12.80 1.41
C ILE A 378 -17.70 12.81 0.07
N PHE A 379 -17.75 11.67 -0.59
CA PHE A 379 -18.47 11.44 -1.83
C PHE A 379 -19.83 10.81 -1.53
N GLN A 380 -20.86 11.24 -2.21
CA GLN A 380 -22.21 10.66 -2.15
C GLN A 380 -22.52 10.04 -3.51
N ILE A 381 -22.62 8.73 -3.58
CA ILE A 381 -22.73 8.01 -4.87
C ILE A 381 -23.88 7.02 -4.92
N SER A 382 -24.30 6.70 -6.13
CA SER A 382 -25.13 5.54 -6.42
C SER A 382 -24.46 4.60 -7.42
N ASN A 383 -24.31 3.34 -7.04
CA ASN A 383 -23.81 2.29 -7.93
C ASN A 383 -24.84 1.84 -8.97
N VAL A 384 -26.11 2.22 -8.80
CA VAL A 384 -27.23 1.85 -9.68
C VAL A 384 -27.49 2.92 -10.73
N THR A 385 -27.54 4.19 -10.31
CA THR A 385 -27.80 5.32 -11.23
C THR A 385 -26.51 5.87 -11.84
N GLY A 386 -25.35 5.61 -11.24
CA GLY A 386 -24.07 6.18 -11.65
C GLY A 386 -23.83 7.58 -11.11
N GLU A 387 -24.69 8.11 -10.26
CA GLU A 387 -24.61 9.47 -9.73
C GLU A 387 -23.29 9.66 -9.00
N ASN A 388 -22.58 10.76 -9.33
CA ASN A 388 -21.29 11.20 -8.77
C ASN A 388 -20.11 10.20 -8.89
N LEU A 389 -20.24 9.12 -9.67
CA LEU A 389 -19.12 8.19 -9.90
C LEU A 389 -17.96 8.85 -10.66
N GLU A 390 -18.25 9.78 -11.57
CA GLU A 390 -17.21 10.48 -12.33
C GLU A 390 -16.36 11.40 -11.42
N LEU A 391 -16.96 12.03 -10.41
CA LEU A 391 -16.23 12.81 -9.41
C LEU A 391 -15.28 11.91 -8.60
N LEU A 392 -15.75 10.73 -8.22
CA LEU A 392 -14.91 9.75 -7.51
C LEU A 392 -13.76 9.24 -8.39
N LYS A 393 -14.02 8.91 -9.66
CA LYS A 393 -12.97 8.50 -10.61
C LYS A 393 -11.93 9.59 -10.80
N MET A 394 -12.37 10.85 -10.97
CA MET A 394 -11.47 11.99 -11.08
C MET A 394 -10.61 12.15 -9.83
N PHE A 395 -11.19 12.02 -8.64
CA PHE A 395 -10.43 12.07 -7.39
C PHE A 395 -9.39 10.95 -7.31
N LEU A 396 -9.76 9.71 -7.63
CA LEU A 396 -8.83 8.58 -7.65
C LEU A 396 -7.67 8.80 -8.64
N ASN A 397 -7.95 9.41 -9.81
CA ASN A 397 -6.93 9.75 -10.79
C ASN A 397 -5.96 10.83 -10.28
N LEU A 398 -6.40 11.71 -9.37
CA LEU A 398 -5.58 12.79 -8.81
C LEU A 398 -4.81 12.37 -7.54
N LEU A 399 -5.06 11.18 -6.97
CA LEU A 399 -4.32 10.68 -5.82
C LEU A 399 -2.88 10.33 -6.23
N SER A 400 -1.89 10.93 -5.59
CA SER A 400 -0.47 10.60 -5.79
C SER A 400 0.03 9.64 -4.70
N PRO A 401 1.03 8.80 -4.99
CA PRO A 401 1.67 7.97 -3.96
C PRO A 401 2.16 8.85 -2.79
N ARG A 402 2.12 8.31 -1.56
CA ARG A 402 2.47 9.10 -0.36
C ARG A 402 3.96 9.26 -0.12
N THR A 403 4.78 8.41 -0.69
CA THR A 403 6.19 8.32 -0.37
C THR A 403 6.99 8.34 -1.66
N SER A 404 7.94 9.26 -1.75
CA SER A 404 9.00 9.18 -2.74
C SER A 404 10.03 8.15 -2.29
N TYR A 405 10.43 7.26 -3.17
CA TYR A 405 11.36 6.19 -2.89
C TYR A 405 12.71 6.49 -3.56
N ARG A 406 13.78 6.44 -2.77
CA ARG A 406 15.13 6.61 -3.30
C ARG A 406 15.66 5.26 -3.78
N GLU A 407 16.08 5.20 -5.03
CA GLU A 407 16.63 3.97 -5.64
C GLU A 407 18.01 3.60 -5.05
N GLU A 408 18.74 4.57 -4.53
CA GLU A 408 20.06 4.41 -3.94
C GLU A 408 20.05 3.72 -2.56
N GLU A 409 18.88 3.66 -1.91
CA GLU A 409 18.76 2.99 -0.62
C GLU A 409 18.88 1.47 -0.77
N PRO A 410 19.38 0.79 0.28
CA PRO A 410 19.39 -0.67 0.29
C PRO A 410 17.99 -1.24 0.08
N ALA A 411 17.84 -2.13 -0.88
CA ALA A 411 16.54 -2.71 -1.22
C ALA A 411 15.94 -3.49 -0.05
N GLU A 412 14.69 -3.21 0.26
CA GLU A 412 13.91 -3.93 1.25
C GLU A 412 12.55 -4.33 0.66
N PHE A 413 12.18 -5.61 0.78
CA PHE A 413 10.93 -6.15 0.28
C PHE A 413 10.15 -6.81 1.40
N GLN A 414 8.91 -6.38 1.62
CA GLN A 414 8.01 -6.99 2.59
C GLN A 414 7.17 -8.06 1.90
N ILE A 415 7.31 -9.30 2.36
CA ILE A 415 6.53 -10.43 1.85
C ILE A 415 5.18 -10.46 2.57
N ASP A 416 4.11 -10.45 1.80
CA ASP A 416 2.72 -10.58 2.27
C ASP A 416 2.19 -12.01 2.07
N ASP A 417 2.59 -12.70 0.99
CA ASP A 417 2.14 -14.06 0.72
C ASP A 417 3.21 -14.93 0.04
N THR A 418 3.05 -16.24 0.13
CA THR A 418 4.00 -17.21 -0.44
C THR A 418 3.25 -18.33 -1.14
N TYR A 419 3.71 -18.67 -2.34
CA TYR A 419 3.09 -19.67 -3.20
C TYR A 419 4.10 -20.76 -3.59
N SER A 420 3.65 -22.00 -3.71
CA SER A 420 4.37 -23.08 -4.36
C SER A 420 3.80 -23.30 -5.75
N VAL A 421 4.54 -22.93 -6.80
CA VAL A 421 4.06 -23.00 -8.17
C VAL A 421 4.75 -24.18 -8.88
N PRO A 422 3.98 -25.17 -9.37
CA PRO A 422 4.54 -26.31 -10.10
C PRO A 422 5.40 -25.85 -11.27
N GLY A 423 6.62 -26.39 -11.43
CA GLY A 423 7.55 -26.03 -12.48
C GLY A 423 8.34 -24.74 -12.26
N VAL A 424 7.88 -23.84 -11.40
CA VAL A 424 8.56 -22.57 -11.08
C VAL A 424 9.31 -22.67 -9.74
N GLY A 425 8.70 -23.22 -8.73
CA GLY A 425 9.21 -23.33 -7.36
C GLY A 425 8.49 -22.37 -6.40
N THR A 426 9.23 -21.84 -5.44
CA THR A 426 8.70 -20.88 -4.47
C THR A 426 8.58 -19.51 -5.10
N VAL A 427 7.39 -18.95 -5.03
CA VAL A 427 7.07 -17.58 -5.44
C VAL A 427 6.62 -16.81 -4.19
N VAL A 428 7.17 -15.62 -4.01
CA VAL A 428 6.75 -14.70 -2.95
C VAL A 428 6.10 -13.48 -3.56
N SER A 429 5.05 -12.97 -2.96
CA SER A 429 4.46 -11.69 -3.31
C SER A 429 4.60 -10.69 -2.18
N GLY A 430 4.58 -9.41 -2.51
CA GLY A 430 4.70 -8.36 -1.52
C GLY A 430 4.93 -6.99 -2.11
N THR A 431 5.44 -6.10 -1.27
CA THR A 431 5.71 -4.70 -1.61
C THR A 431 7.18 -4.37 -1.38
N THR A 432 7.81 -3.72 -2.35
CA THR A 432 9.14 -3.13 -2.18
C THR A 432 9.00 -1.87 -1.31
N LEU A 433 9.64 -1.87 -0.14
CA LEU A 433 9.56 -0.75 0.80
C LEU A 433 10.52 0.37 0.42
N ARG A 434 11.69 0.04 -0.15
CA ARG A 434 12.72 0.99 -0.59
C ARG A 434 13.73 0.33 -1.49
N GLY A 435 14.54 1.16 -2.15
CA GLY A 435 15.60 0.74 -3.05
C GLY A 435 15.08 0.14 -4.35
N LEU A 436 15.97 -0.51 -5.07
CA LEU A 436 15.75 -1.10 -6.38
C LEU A 436 16.15 -2.59 -6.34
N ILE A 437 15.28 -3.47 -6.85
CA ILE A 437 15.53 -4.91 -6.97
C ILE A 437 15.50 -5.28 -8.44
N LYS A 438 16.58 -5.88 -8.92
CA LYS A 438 16.75 -6.33 -10.32
C LYS A 438 16.70 -7.85 -10.45
N LEU A 439 16.46 -8.28 -11.67
CA LEU A 439 16.54 -9.69 -12.03
C LEU A 439 17.94 -10.24 -11.75
N ASN A 440 18.03 -11.42 -11.16
CA ASN A 440 19.24 -12.10 -10.68
C ASN A 440 19.93 -11.48 -9.48
N ASP A 441 19.37 -10.45 -8.85
CA ASP A 441 19.91 -9.91 -7.60
C ASP A 441 19.94 -10.99 -6.51
N THR A 442 20.98 -10.91 -5.70
CA THR A 442 21.14 -11.76 -4.51
C THR A 442 20.64 -11.02 -3.29
N LEU A 443 19.64 -11.57 -2.62
CA LEU A 443 18.95 -10.97 -1.49
C LEU A 443 19.05 -11.89 -0.26
N LEU A 444 18.79 -11.31 0.91
CA LEU A 444 18.67 -12.01 2.18
C LEU A 444 17.19 -12.22 2.51
N LEU A 445 16.75 -13.47 2.53
CA LEU A 445 15.39 -13.86 2.92
C LEU A 445 15.36 -14.19 4.41
N GLY A 446 14.52 -13.53 5.16
CA GLY A 446 14.37 -13.75 6.60
C GLY A 446 13.69 -12.59 7.32
N PRO A 447 13.80 -12.51 8.65
CA PRO A 447 14.42 -13.52 9.52
C PRO A 447 13.57 -14.81 9.63
N ASP A 448 14.23 -15.94 9.87
CA ASP A 448 13.59 -17.15 10.34
C ASP A 448 13.21 -17.00 11.85
N PRO A 449 12.54 -17.98 12.47
CA PRO A 449 12.20 -17.91 13.90
C PRO A 449 13.41 -17.76 14.84
N LEU A 450 14.63 -18.04 14.36
CA LEU A 450 15.87 -17.91 15.11
C LEU A 450 16.63 -16.60 14.78
N GLY A 451 16.07 -15.76 13.91
CA GLY A 451 16.70 -14.53 13.50
C GLY A 451 17.72 -14.66 12.35
N ASN A 452 17.83 -15.82 11.70
CA ASN A 452 18.77 -16.03 10.61
C ASN A 452 18.19 -15.59 9.26
N PHE A 453 19.10 -15.24 8.34
CA PHE A 453 18.78 -14.88 6.96
C PHE A 453 19.38 -15.90 5.99
N LEU A 454 18.63 -16.23 4.96
CA LEU A 454 19.04 -17.12 3.88
C LEU A 454 19.33 -16.32 2.61
N THR A 455 20.46 -16.58 2.00
CA THR A 455 20.81 -15.97 0.70
C THR A 455 20.01 -16.64 -0.42
N ILE A 456 19.27 -15.84 -1.16
CA ILE A 456 18.46 -16.28 -2.31
C ILE A 456 18.78 -15.43 -3.53
N ALA A 457 18.49 -15.93 -4.73
CA ALA A 457 18.56 -15.14 -5.95
C ALA A 457 17.17 -15.02 -6.58
N VAL A 458 16.87 -13.86 -7.14
CA VAL A 458 15.63 -13.55 -7.84
C VAL A 458 15.68 -14.13 -9.25
N LYS A 459 14.86 -15.14 -9.55
CA LYS A 459 14.83 -15.82 -10.86
C LYS A 459 13.94 -15.09 -11.88
N SER A 460 12.80 -14.57 -11.43
CA SER A 460 11.89 -13.77 -12.26
C SER A 460 11.13 -12.80 -11.39
N ILE A 461 10.74 -11.69 -11.99
CA ILE A 461 9.97 -10.62 -11.35
C ILE A 461 8.70 -10.42 -12.17
N HIS A 462 7.54 -10.40 -11.50
CA HIS A 462 6.27 -10.09 -12.13
C HIS A 462 5.56 -8.99 -11.36
N ARG A 463 5.07 -7.98 -12.08
CA ARG A 463 4.26 -6.90 -11.55
C ARG A 463 2.91 -6.90 -12.24
N LYS A 464 1.82 -7.05 -11.48
CA LYS A 464 0.46 -7.18 -12.02
C LYS A 464 0.35 -8.20 -13.18
N ARG A 465 0.98 -9.36 -13.01
CA ARG A 465 1.08 -10.46 -13.99
C ARG A 465 1.99 -10.19 -15.21
N MET A 466 2.57 -9.00 -15.33
CA MET A 466 3.56 -8.68 -16.38
C MET A 466 4.98 -9.01 -15.91
N PRO A 467 5.80 -9.64 -16.74
CA PRO A 467 7.23 -9.83 -16.45
C PRO A 467 7.95 -8.48 -16.54
N VAL A 468 8.72 -8.14 -15.52
CA VAL A 468 9.53 -6.92 -15.47
C VAL A 468 10.98 -7.25 -15.12
N LYS A 469 11.90 -6.36 -15.47
CA LYS A 469 13.34 -6.56 -15.20
C LYS A 469 13.73 -6.07 -13.81
N GLU A 470 13.02 -5.09 -13.29
CA GLU A 470 13.30 -4.45 -12.00
C GLU A 470 12.01 -3.97 -11.33
N VAL A 471 12.09 -3.75 -10.03
CA VAL A 471 11.03 -3.11 -9.22
C VAL A 471 11.66 -2.15 -8.23
N ARG A 472 10.96 -1.04 -8.00
CA ARG A 472 11.39 0.08 -7.16
C ARG A 472 10.57 0.14 -5.88
N GLY A 473 11.06 0.91 -4.91
CA GLY A 473 10.30 1.23 -3.72
C GLY A 473 8.86 1.65 -4.05
N GLY A 474 7.89 1.25 -3.23
CA GLY A 474 6.46 1.50 -3.40
C GLY A 474 5.74 0.54 -4.35
N GLN A 475 6.43 -0.24 -5.16
CA GLN A 475 5.81 -1.13 -6.13
C GLN A 475 5.51 -2.51 -5.53
N THR A 476 4.36 -3.07 -5.89
CA THR A 476 4.00 -4.45 -5.56
C THR A 476 4.51 -5.41 -6.64
N ALA A 477 5.08 -6.53 -6.21
CA ALA A 477 5.63 -7.52 -7.14
C ALA A 477 5.55 -8.93 -6.61
N SER A 478 5.77 -9.90 -7.50
CA SER A 478 5.96 -11.30 -7.16
C SER A 478 7.31 -11.77 -7.68
N PHE A 479 8.09 -12.43 -6.84
CA PHE A 479 9.40 -12.97 -7.19
C PHE A 479 9.38 -14.49 -7.21
N ALA A 480 9.82 -15.11 -8.30
CA ALA A 480 10.22 -16.50 -8.29
C ALA A 480 11.64 -16.58 -7.74
N LEU A 481 11.81 -17.35 -6.67
CA LEU A 481 13.10 -17.52 -6.02
C LEU A 481 13.88 -18.63 -6.69
N LYS A 482 15.21 -18.44 -6.83
CA LYS A 482 16.08 -19.50 -7.31
C LYS A 482 16.02 -20.65 -6.31
N LYS A 483 15.81 -21.86 -6.78
CA LYS A 483 15.72 -23.06 -5.96
C LYS A 483 16.99 -23.13 -5.10
N VAL A 484 16.82 -23.02 -3.80
CA VAL A 484 17.86 -23.39 -2.84
C VAL A 484 18.05 -24.88 -3.04
N THR A 485 19.23 -25.30 -3.48
CA THR A 485 19.53 -26.72 -3.59
C THR A 485 19.51 -27.31 -2.19
N MET A 486 19.00 -28.52 -2.02
CA MET A 486 18.93 -29.17 -0.71
C MET A 486 20.30 -29.29 -0.02
N SER A 487 21.41 -29.15 -0.77
CA SER A 487 22.79 -29.08 -0.27
C SER A 487 23.10 -27.82 0.54
N ASP A 488 22.34 -26.74 0.36
CA ASP A 488 22.64 -25.41 0.94
C ASP A 488 21.82 -25.13 2.22
N ILE A 489 21.10 -26.14 2.73
CA ILE A 489 20.28 -25.99 3.93
C ILE A 489 21.16 -25.95 5.17
N THR A 490 21.12 -24.82 5.86
CA THR A 490 21.75 -24.70 7.16
C THR A 490 20.91 -25.44 8.20
N LEU A 491 21.41 -26.56 8.69
CA LEU A 491 20.75 -27.34 9.73
C LEU A 491 20.91 -26.66 11.08
N MET A 492 19.85 -26.68 11.88
CA MET A 492 19.87 -26.17 13.25
C MET A 492 20.79 -27.02 14.12
N ARG A 493 21.54 -26.36 15.00
CA ARG A 493 22.33 -27.06 16.02
C ARG A 493 21.43 -27.44 17.19
N ILE A 494 21.55 -28.65 17.65
CA ILE A 494 20.85 -29.16 18.82
C ILE A 494 21.83 -29.22 19.98
N SER A 495 21.45 -28.66 21.12
CA SER A 495 22.24 -28.73 22.34
C SER A 495 22.23 -30.14 22.93
N ASP A 496 23.26 -30.50 23.73
CA ASP A 496 23.34 -31.80 24.33
C ASP A 496 22.19 -32.07 25.31
N SER A 497 21.75 -31.03 26.02
CA SER A 497 20.57 -31.11 26.90
C SER A 497 19.27 -31.41 26.13
N GLU A 498 19.12 -30.88 24.92
CA GLU A 498 17.97 -31.19 24.06
C GLU A 498 18.05 -32.59 23.48
N LYS A 499 19.24 -33.07 23.10
CA LYS A 499 19.43 -34.46 22.66
C LYS A 499 19.04 -35.44 23.75
N GLU A 500 19.48 -35.21 25.00
CA GLU A 500 19.11 -36.03 26.14
C GLU A 500 17.61 -36.01 26.44
N ARG A 501 16.97 -34.85 26.31
CA ARG A 501 15.51 -34.74 26.46
C ARG A 501 14.80 -35.58 25.41
N MET A 502 15.16 -35.40 24.13
CA MET A 502 14.56 -36.15 23.01
C MET A 502 14.82 -37.65 23.13
N LEU A 503 15.97 -38.05 23.63
CA LEU A 503 16.28 -39.48 23.88
C LEU A 503 15.35 -40.08 24.96
N ARG A 504 15.07 -39.31 26.01
CA ARG A 504 14.07 -39.74 27.04
C ARG A 504 12.66 -39.75 26.46
N GLU A 505 12.24 -38.74 25.72
CA GLU A 505 10.92 -38.68 25.10
C GLU A 505 10.69 -39.81 24.08
N SER A 506 11.73 -40.27 23.41
CA SER A 506 11.68 -41.39 22.47
C SER A 506 11.68 -42.77 23.14
N LEU A 507 11.70 -42.82 24.47
CA LEU A 507 11.85 -44.06 25.26
C LEU A 507 13.09 -44.87 24.84
N GLN A 508 14.18 -44.20 24.52
CA GLN A 508 15.44 -44.77 24.02
C GLN A 508 15.27 -45.67 22.77
N ARG A 509 14.28 -45.34 21.91
CA ARG A 509 14.06 -46.07 20.65
C ARG A 509 14.68 -45.30 19.49
N PRO A 510 15.53 -45.92 18.65
CA PRO A 510 16.23 -45.22 17.55
C PRO A 510 15.31 -44.55 16.54
N GLY A 511 14.21 -45.16 16.11
CA GLY A 511 13.29 -44.63 15.13
C GLY A 511 12.59 -43.34 15.58
N PRO A 512 11.85 -43.34 16.73
CA PRO A 512 11.27 -42.10 17.28
C PRO A 512 12.29 -41.01 17.59
N TYR A 513 13.48 -41.38 18.11
CA TYR A 513 14.55 -40.42 18.37
C TYR A 513 15.06 -39.78 17.10
N ALA A 514 15.30 -40.55 16.04
CA ALA A 514 15.69 -40.04 14.72
C ALA A 514 14.65 -39.06 14.17
N ALA A 515 13.37 -39.34 14.39
CA ALA A 515 12.27 -38.46 13.98
C ALA A 515 12.28 -37.11 14.73
N LEU A 516 12.48 -37.13 16.05
CA LEU A 516 12.60 -35.92 16.88
C LEU A 516 13.83 -35.09 16.50
N LEU A 517 14.98 -35.74 16.33
CA LEU A 517 16.20 -35.07 15.85
C LEU A 517 16.03 -34.45 14.48
N CYS A 518 15.45 -35.16 13.53
CA CYS A 518 15.17 -34.66 12.19
C CYS A 518 14.28 -33.44 12.24
N ARG A 519 13.21 -33.46 13.02
CA ARG A 519 12.32 -32.31 13.21
C ARG A 519 13.01 -31.11 13.85
N ALA A 520 13.91 -31.34 14.83
CA ALA A 520 14.64 -30.29 15.50
C ALA A 520 15.75 -29.68 14.64
N MET A 521 16.36 -30.46 13.74
CA MET A 521 17.40 -29.99 12.82
C MET A 521 16.87 -29.21 11.61
N ILE A 522 15.63 -29.48 11.20
CA ILE A 522 15.02 -28.86 10.04
C ILE A 522 14.21 -27.63 10.47
N PRO A 523 14.47 -26.45 9.91
CA PRO A 523 13.62 -25.28 10.11
C PRO A 523 12.14 -25.58 9.78
N GLU A 524 11.21 -25.11 10.59
CA GLU A 524 9.78 -25.46 10.50
C GLU A 524 9.16 -25.10 9.12
N TYR A 525 9.59 -24.01 8.52
CA TYR A 525 9.14 -23.62 7.19
C TYR A 525 9.52 -24.64 6.10
N LEU A 526 10.65 -25.34 6.26
CA LEU A 526 11.05 -26.43 5.35
C LEU A 526 10.23 -27.69 5.59
N ILE A 527 9.91 -28.00 6.82
CA ILE A 527 9.03 -29.15 7.13
C ILE A 527 7.69 -28.98 6.42
N VAL A 528 7.10 -27.79 6.50
CA VAL A 528 5.84 -27.47 5.81
C VAL A 528 5.98 -27.60 4.29
N SER A 529 7.07 -27.10 3.70
CA SER A 529 7.31 -27.16 2.25
C SER A 529 7.64 -28.56 1.75
N TRP A 530 8.16 -29.43 2.63
CA TRP A 530 8.55 -30.80 2.29
C TRP A 530 7.41 -31.80 2.44
N ARG A 531 6.33 -31.46 3.13
CA ARG A 531 5.18 -32.34 3.28
C ARG A 531 4.69 -32.88 1.95
N GLY A 532 4.64 -34.20 1.82
CA GLY A 532 4.25 -34.89 0.61
C GLY A 532 5.26 -34.87 -0.56
N ASN A 533 6.27 -34.00 -0.51
CA ASN A 533 7.25 -33.79 -1.60
C ASN A 533 8.64 -34.36 -1.33
N VAL A 534 8.93 -34.71 -0.07
CA VAL A 534 10.22 -35.28 0.37
C VAL A 534 9.96 -36.57 1.16
N SER A 535 10.83 -37.53 1.00
CA SER A 535 10.87 -38.76 1.82
C SER A 535 12.30 -39.14 2.09
N TYR A 536 12.50 -40.04 3.06
CA TYR A 536 13.84 -40.45 3.49
C TYR A 536 14.74 -40.88 2.33
N TYR A 537 14.27 -41.76 1.46
CA TYR A 537 15.02 -42.26 0.30
C TYR A 537 14.70 -41.57 -1.01
N GLY A 538 13.69 -40.71 -1.04
CA GLY A 538 13.13 -40.20 -2.29
C GLY A 538 12.18 -41.19 -2.97
N GLY A 539 11.73 -40.88 -4.17
CA GLY A 539 10.80 -41.71 -4.95
C GLY A 539 10.48 -41.07 -6.30
N PRO A 540 9.58 -41.67 -7.09
CA PRO A 540 9.27 -41.18 -8.44
C PRO A 540 8.84 -39.70 -8.49
N ASN A 541 8.15 -39.23 -7.46
CA ASN A 541 7.66 -37.85 -7.34
C ASN A 541 8.10 -37.18 -6.02
N LYS A 542 9.05 -37.75 -5.30
CA LYS A 542 9.55 -37.24 -4.02
C LYS A 542 11.06 -37.12 -4.03
N ALA A 543 11.56 -35.98 -3.55
CA ALA A 543 13.00 -35.81 -3.36
C ALA A 543 13.48 -36.58 -2.13
N ALA A 544 14.74 -37.07 -2.15
CA ALA A 544 15.38 -37.67 -0.97
C ALA A 544 15.81 -36.58 0.02
N LEU A 545 15.95 -36.97 1.31
CA LEU A 545 16.51 -36.08 2.33
C LEU A 545 17.93 -35.60 1.95
N PRO A 546 18.32 -34.36 2.31
CA PRO A 546 19.65 -33.83 2.05
C PRO A 546 20.76 -34.69 2.66
N ARG A 547 21.86 -34.89 1.95
CA ARG A 547 22.99 -35.70 2.42
C ARG A 547 23.61 -35.21 3.72
N ASN A 548 23.73 -33.88 3.89
CA ASN A 548 24.23 -33.25 5.12
C ASN A 548 23.34 -33.54 6.32
N LEU A 549 22.02 -33.57 6.15
CA LEU A 549 21.06 -33.91 7.18
C LEU A 549 21.18 -35.41 7.55
N MET A 550 21.25 -36.25 6.54
CA MET A 550 21.43 -37.71 6.73
C MET A 550 22.70 -38.05 7.48
N GLN A 551 23.80 -37.42 7.12
CA GLN A 551 25.09 -37.61 7.76
C GLN A 551 25.07 -37.17 9.23
N ARG A 552 24.49 -36.00 9.50
CA ARG A 552 24.39 -35.46 10.87
C ARG A 552 23.46 -36.31 11.75
N LEU A 553 22.35 -36.76 11.17
CA LEU A 553 21.44 -37.68 11.84
C LEU A 553 22.12 -39.02 12.19
N SER A 554 22.88 -39.57 11.26
CA SER A 554 23.65 -40.79 11.47
C SER A 554 24.68 -40.62 12.60
N ASN A 555 25.39 -39.48 12.62
CA ASN A 555 26.35 -39.19 13.70
C ASN A 555 25.66 -39.14 15.07
N TYR A 556 24.55 -38.44 15.22
CA TYR A 556 23.81 -38.35 16.47
C TYR A 556 23.22 -39.71 16.92
N LEU A 557 22.79 -40.52 15.98
CA LEU A 557 22.32 -41.87 16.28
C LEU A 557 23.48 -42.78 16.77
N GLN A 558 24.64 -42.70 16.12
CA GLN A 558 25.84 -43.46 16.53
C GLN A 558 26.37 -42.99 17.91
N GLU A 559 26.30 -41.70 18.21
CA GLU A 559 26.64 -41.18 19.55
C GLU A 559 25.73 -41.70 20.64
N SER A 560 24.43 -41.86 20.35
CA SER A 560 23.41 -42.23 21.34
C SER A 560 23.19 -43.75 21.47
N PHE A 561 23.49 -44.51 20.41
CA PHE A 561 23.25 -45.95 20.35
C PHE A 561 24.50 -46.70 19.86
N ILE A 562 25.23 -47.34 20.78
CA ILE A 562 26.48 -48.06 20.49
C ILE A 562 26.25 -49.29 19.62
N LYS A 563 25.08 -49.94 19.73
CA LYS A 563 24.66 -51.08 18.91
C LYS A 563 23.19 -50.92 18.56
N MET A 564 22.89 -50.74 17.27
CA MET A 564 21.53 -50.78 16.74
C MET A 564 21.27 -52.14 16.08
N SER A 565 20.09 -52.70 16.31
CA SER A 565 19.63 -53.89 15.59
C SER A 565 19.29 -53.52 14.14
N GLN A 566 19.27 -54.51 13.24
CA GLN A 566 18.88 -54.29 11.86
C GLN A 566 17.41 -53.83 11.73
N GLU A 567 16.55 -54.27 12.64
CA GLU A 567 15.16 -53.87 12.75
C GLU A 567 15.05 -52.37 13.12
N ASP A 568 15.85 -51.93 14.11
CA ASP A 568 15.90 -50.52 14.50
C ASP A 568 16.30 -49.64 13.34
N PHE A 569 17.32 -50.04 12.58
CA PHE A 569 17.79 -49.27 11.40
C PHE A 569 16.72 -49.21 10.32
N CYS A 570 16.00 -50.31 10.06
CA CYS A 570 14.91 -50.36 9.09
C CYS A 570 13.67 -49.55 9.51
N SER A 571 13.50 -49.26 10.80
CA SER A 571 12.37 -48.49 11.31
C SER A 571 12.51 -46.97 11.13
N ILE A 572 13.76 -46.47 11.07
CA ILE A 572 14.08 -45.02 11.00
C ILE A 572 13.39 -44.30 9.82
N PRO A 573 13.46 -44.81 8.58
CA PRO A 573 12.82 -44.14 7.44
C PRO A 573 11.33 -43.91 7.62
N GLY A 574 10.61 -44.93 8.11
CA GLY A 574 9.18 -44.85 8.33
C GLY A 574 8.77 -43.89 9.44
N HIS A 575 9.62 -43.64 10.43
CA HIS A 575 9.38 -42.64 11.47
C HIS A 575 9.61 -41.22 10.96
N ILE A 576 10.63 -41.01 10.13
CA ILE A 576 10.93 -39.70 9.52
C ILE A 576 9.88 -39.34 8.48
N ASP A 577 9.50 -40.28 7.62
CA ASP A 577 8.49 -40.05 6.60
C ASP A 577 7.12 -39.66 7.19
N ARG A 578 6.77 -40.17 8.38
CA ARG A 578 5.55 -39.73 9.10
C ARG A 578 5.56 -38.27 9.54
N ILE A 579 6.72 -37.67 9.74
CA ILE A 579 6.84 -36.23 10.06
C ILE A 579 6.70 -35.38 8.78
N LEU A 580 7.07 -35.94 7.63
CA LEU A 580 7.07 -35.29 6.33
C LEU A 580 5.76 -35.53 5.55
N LEU A 581 4.85 -36.34 6.07
CA LEU A 581 3.48 -36.49 5.59
C LEU A 581 2.58 -35.44 6.22
#